data_b303cfba750c8afb358d21ae383c10c8
#
_entry.id   b303cfba750c8afb358d21ae383c10c8
#
_cell.length_a   1.000
_cell.length_b   1.000
_cell.length_c   1.000
_cell.angle_alpha   90.00
_cell.angle_beta   90.00
_cell.angle_gamma   90.00
#
_symmetry.space_group_name_H-M   'P 1'
#
loop_
_entity.id
_entity.type
_entity.pdbx_description
1 polymer ?
#
loop_
_entity_poly.entity_id
_entity_poly.type
_entity_poly.pdbx_seq_one_letter_code
_entity_poly.pdbx_strand_id
1 'polypeptide(L)'
;MKWSTLAIGLAVTVALAAPATAQQSLGDVAGSIKLKRPEGESVVVDRDSISQSRRRTTGGTDVELLRDVIGDCLTESTNLRDLIEETRDGTTFYRDTWRDRVEAVGSRLDEALEELGLVIVGGRYLEAYDLAGHGAYLAGDALLVLQGAIAEDRPIFSESKNLSREAVRDFEKAQTALGTAMRADAAEQEAPAINPIEANQVMSAFCGKQYSVGSSGFDSCIAGQRAAIDAMAGRFPPGVGLDAASFNVIRHNCRFEWSDNYVNQDRCERNRMAAKKARQ
;
A
#
# COMPACT_ATOMS: atom_id res chain seq x y z
N MET A 1 -59.06 -40.92 -14.91
CA MET A 1 -58.66 -39.82 -14.06
C MET A 1 -57.71 -38.93 -14.86
N LYS A 2 -58.21 -37.75 -15.29
CA LYS A 2 -57.47 -36.79 -16.14
C LYS A 2 -56.88 -35.70 -15.24
N TRP A 3 -55.57 -35.49 -15.26
CA TRP A 3 -54.93 -34.36 -14.61
C TRP A 3 -54.58 -33.33 -15.68
N SER A 4 -55.19 -32.15 -15.55
CA SER A 4 -54.90 -30.99 -16.40
C SER A 4 -53.78 -30.21 -15.79
N THR A 5 -52.68 -30.06 -16.51
CA THR A 5 -51.53 -29.18 -16.19
C THR A 5 -51.85 -27.78 -16.68
N LEU A 6 -51.97 -26.83 -15.75
CA LEU A 6 -52.05 -25.39 -16.02
C LEU A 6 -50.61 -24.84 -16.09
N ALA A 7 -50.21 -24.43 -17.27
CA ALA A 7 -48.97 -23.69 -17.48
C ALA A 7 -49.27 -22.19 -17.30
N ILE A 8 -48.74 -21.57 -16.26
CA ILE A 8 -48.72 -20.12 -16.07
C ILE A 8 -47.44 -19.59 -16.67
N GLY A 9 -47.55 -18.99 -17.84
CA GLY A 9 -46.47 -18.25 -18.48
C GLY A 9 -46.28 -16.89 -17.83
N LEU A 10 -45.19 -16.70 -17.15
CA LEU A 10 -44.77 -15.38 -16.66
C LEU A 10 -43.82 -14.75 -17.72
N ALA A 11 -44.38 -13.84 -18.51
CA ALA A 11 -43.59 -13.03 -19.43
C ALA A 11 -42.86 -11.93 -18.63
N VAL A 12 -41.57 -12.08 -18.39
CA VAL A 12 -40.71 -11.04 -17.85
C VAL A 12 -40.23 -10.19 -19.03
N THR A 13 -40.85 -9.06 -19.26
CA THR A 13 -40.36 -8.02 -20.15
C THR A 13 -39.18 -7.32 -19.45
N VAL A 14 -37.96 -7.67 -19.82
CA VAL A 14 -36.77 -6.91 -19.44
C VAL A 14 -36.66 -5.69 -20.34
N ALA A 15 -37.08 -4.55 -19.81
CA ALA A 15 -36.81 -3.26 -20.41
C ALA A 15 -35.32 -2.95 -20.20
N LEU A 16 -34.53 -3.07 -21.27
CA LEU A 16 -33.16 -2.58 -21.33
C LEU A 16 -33.19 -1.04 -21.39
N ALA A 17 -33.31 -0.40 -20.24
CA ALA A 17 -32.92 0.99 -20.09
C ALA A 17 -31.40 0.99 -19.84
N ALA A 18 -30.64 1.51 -20.78
CA ALA A 18 -29.21 1.76 -20.60
C ALA A 18 -29.07 2.79 -19.46
N PRO A 19 -28.39 2.48 -18.35
CA PRO A 19 -28.08 3.47 -17.35
C PRO A 19 -26.95 4.36 -17.89
N ALA A 20 -27.22 5.66 -17.91
CA ALA A 20 -26.15 6.65 -17.91
C ALA A 20 -25.21 6.30 -16.76
N THR A 21 -23.96 5.94 -17.10
CA THR A 21 -22.94 5.56 -16.15
C THR A 21 -22.59 6.75 -15.27
N ALA A 22 -23.24 6.83 -14.12
CA ALA A 22 -22.60 7.48 -12.98
C ALA A 22 -21.47 6.54 -12.55
N GLN A 23 -20.22 6.90 -12.86
CA GLN A 23 -19.06 6.33 -12.21
C GLN A 23 -19.16 6.70 -10.73
N GLN A 24 -19.80 5.86 -9.93
CA GLN A 24 -19.64 5.90 -8.49
C GLN A 24 -18.20 5.45 -8.22
N SER A 25 -17.40 6.34 -7.65
CA SER A 25 -16.03 6.00 -7.28
C SER A 25 -16.08 4.91 -6.22
N LEU A 26 -15.16 3.95 -6.26
CA LEU A 26 -14.99 2.91 -5.23
C LEU A 26 -14.87 3.51 -3.81
N GLY A 27 -14.43 4.76 -3.69
CA GLY A 27 -14.45 5.52 -2.44
C GLY A 27 -15.85 5.66 -1.82
N ASP A 28 -16.93 5.66 -2.62
CA ASP A 28 -18.31 5.67 -2.12
C ASP A 28 -18.75 4.30 -1.61
N VAL A 29 -18.17 3.23 -2.14
CA VAL A 29 -18.46 1.85 -1.70
C VAL A 29 -17.69 1.55 -0.40
N ALA A 30 -16.42 1.93 -0.28
CA ALA A 30 -15.65 1.79 0.95
C ALA A 30 -16.23 2.65 2.10
N GLY A 31 -16.76 3.85 1.79
CA GLY A 31 -17.44 4.72 2.77
C GLY A 31 -18.82 4.21 3.22
N SER A 32 -19.37 3.19 2.58
CA SER A 32 -20.67 2.59 2.93
C SER A 32 -20.56 1.28 3.71
N ILE A 33 -19.39 0.72 3.89
CA ILE A 33 -19.15 -0.44 4.76
C ILE A 33 -19.23 0.04 6.22
N LYS A 34 -20.44 0.25 6.69
CA LYS A 34 -20.71 0.41 8.12
C LYS A 34 -20.62 -0.96 8.77
N LEU A 35 -19.44 -1.32 9.24
CA LEU A 35 -19.27 -2.42 10.17
C LEU A 35 -20.17 -2.13 11.39
N LYS A 36 -21.23 -2.92 11.56
CA LYS A 36 -22.07 -2.86 12.75
C LYS A 36 -21.23 -3.35 13.92
N ARG A 37 -20.55 -2.43 14.63
CA ARG A 37 -20.03 -2.71 15.95
C ARG A 37 -21.20 -3.01 16.91
N PRO A 38 -21.07 -3.98 17.81
CA PRO A 38 -21.97 -4.09 18.95
C PRO A 38 -21.96 -2.74 19.71
N GLU A 39 -23.14 -2.32 20.15
CA GLU A 39 -23.42 -1.00 20.72
C GLU A 39 -22.40 -0.55 21.77
N GLY A 40 -21.55 0.36 21.39
CA GLY A 40 -20.61 1.09 22.24
C GLY A 40 -20.00 2.20 21.41
N GLU A 41 -20.29 3.43 21.80
CA GLU A 41 -19.83 4.72 21.30
C GLU A 41 -19.12 4.72 19.94
N SER A 42 -19.84 5.16 18.91
CA SER A 42 -19.23 5.49 17.61
C SER A 42 -18.27 6.67 17.83
N VAL A 43 -16.98 6.41 17.89
CA VAL A 43 -15.98 7.46 17.72
C VAL A 43 -16.10 7.91 16.26
N VAL A 44 -16.76 9.04 16.06
CA VAL A 44 -16.73 9.74 14.78
C VAL A 44 -15.30 10.27 14.63
N VAL A 45 -14.45 9.46 14.00
CA VAL A 45 -13.12 9.92 13.62
C VAL A 45 -13.34 10.88 12.45
N ASP A 46 -13.05 12.16 12.71
CA ASP A 46 -13.16 13.19 11.69
C ASP A 46 -12.18 12.87 10.55
N ARG A 47 -12.74 12.62 9.37
CA ARG A 47 -12.01 12.26 8.14
C ARG A 47 -10.88 13.24 7.83
N ASP A 48 -11.08 14.51 8.19
CA ASP A 48 -10.10 15.57 7.95
C ASP A 48 -8.94 15.52 8.97
N SER A 49 -9.15 15.00 10.16
CA SER A 49 -8.10 14.93 11.20
C SER A 49 -7.08 13.82 10.94
N ILE A 50 -7.50 12.67 10.39
CA ILE A 50 -6.58 11.57 10.03
C ILE A 50 -5.72 11.98 8.84
N SER A 51 -6.34 12.49 7.77
CA SER A 51 -5.62 12.93 6.58
C SER A 51 -4.66 14.09 6.87
N GLN A 52 -5.03 15.03 7.74
CA GLN A 52 -4.16 16.13 8.19
C GLN A 52 -3.04 15.65 9.12
N SER A 53 -3.28 14.67 9.97
CA SER A 53 -2.26 14.12 10.86
C SER A 53 -1.13 13.44 10.09
N ARG A 54 -1.44 12.59 9.10
CA ARG A 54 -0.43 11.94 8.25
C ARG A 54 0.26 12.91 7.28
N ARG A 55 -0.48 13.83 6.66
CA ARG A 55 0.15 14.88 5.81
C ARG A 55 1.14 15.75 6.58
N ARG A 56 0.92 15.98 7.89
CA ARG A 56 1.84 16.72 8.74
C ARG A 56 3.08 15.93 9.14
N THR A 57 2.99 14.61 9.20
CA THR A 57 4.11 13.77 9.67
C THR A 57 5.01 13.25 8.58
N THR A 58 4.51 13.07 7.34
CA THR A 58 5.29 12.43 6.28
C THR A 58 5.62 13.34 5.11
N GLY A 59 4.89 14.43 4.87
CA GLY A 59 5.11 15.29 3.69
C GLY A 59 4.99 14.53 2.34
N GLY A 60 4.40 13.32 2.38
CA GLY A 60 4.29 12.43 1.24
C GLY A 60 3.23 12.86 0.25
N THR A 61 3.41 12.48 -1.01
CA THR A 61 2.39 12.62 -2.06
C THR A 61 1.30 11.56 -1.87
N ASP A 62 0.12 11.75 -2.49
CA ASP A 62 -0.96 10.73 -2.46
C ASP A 62 -0.51 9.36 -2.98
N VAL A 63 0.50 9.32 -3.87
CA VAL A 63 1.11 8.09 -4.40
C VAL A 63 1.97 7.38 -3.35
N GLU A 64 2.74 8.14 -2.55
CA GLU A 64 3.52 7.58 -1.44
C GLU A 64 2.60 7.04 -0.35
N LEU A 65 1.53 7.78 -0.04
CA LEU A 65 0.50 7.32 0.87
C LEU A 65 -0.15 6.02 0.36
N LEU A 66 -0.54 5.97 -0.93
CA LEU A 66 -1.09 4.75 -1.54
C LEU A 66 -0.15 3.55 -1.38
N ARG A 67 1.15 3.76 -1.60
CA ARG A 67 2.13 2.69 -1.45
C ARG A 67 2.22 2.16 -0.01
N ASP A 68 2.28 3.08 0.95
CA ASP A 68 2.42 2.72 2.36
C ASP A 68 1.17 1.97 2.84
N VAL A 69 -0.01 2.47 2.48
CA VAL A 69 -1.29 1.82 2.83
C VAL A 69 -1.45 0.46 2.15
N ILE A 70 -1.07 0.29 0.87
CA ILE A 70 -1.07 -1.04 0.22
C ILE A 70 -0.13 -1.99 0.96
N GLY A 71 1.04 -1.50 1.44
CA GLY A 71 1.98 -2.29 2.23
C GLY A 71 1.39 -2.74 3.57
N ASP A 72 0.72 -1.85 4.28
CA ASP A 72 0.05 -2.14 5.54
C ASP A 72 -1.11 -3.14 5.34
N CYS A 73 -1.98 -2.92 4.34
CA CYS A 73 -3.06 -3.84 3.99
C CYS A 73 -2.54 -5.24 3.62
N LEU A 74 -1.47 -5.34 2.83
CA LEU A 74 -0.85 -6.60 2.48
C LEU A 74 -0.29 -7.33 3.71
N THR A 75 0.37 -6.59 4.60
CA THR A 75 0.94 -7.13 5.83
C THR A 75 -0.16 -7.70 6.73
N GLU A 76 -1.21 -6.93 7.01
CA GLU A 76 -2.27 -7.37 7.91
C GLU A 76 -3.15 -8.46 7.29
N SER A 77 -3.40 -8.42 5.98
CA SER A 77 -4.10 -9.51 5.27
C SER A 77 -3.28 -10.82 5.29
N THR A 78 -1.95 -10.71 5.22
CA THR A 78 -1.06 -11.87 5.36
C THR A 78 -1.12 -12.43 6.77
N ASN A 79 -1.07 -11.57 7.80
CA ASN A 79 -1.22 -11.96 9.19
C ASN A 79 -2.58 -12.66 9.44
N LEU A 80 -3.67 -12.12 8.89
CA LEU A 80 -5.00 -12.73 8.98
C LEU A 80 -5.03 -14.12 8.33
N ARG A 81 -4.49 -14.26 7.12
CA ARG A 81 -4.39 -15.55 6.43
C ARG A 81 -3.62 -16.58 7.27
N ASP A 82 -2.49 -16.17 7.82
CA ASP A 82 -1.62 -17.05 8.60
C ASP A 82 -2.31 -17.50 9.91
N LEU A 83 -3.04 -16.60 10.58
CA LEU A 83 -3.86 -16.92 11.74
C LEU A 83 -4.96 -17.93 11.41
N ILE A 84 -5.63 -17.79 10.26
CA ILE A 84 -6.63 -18.76 9.80
C ILE A 84 -5.96 -20.12 9.52
N GLU A 85 -4.75 -20.13 8.98
CA GLU A 85 -4.03 -21.36 8.70
C GLU A 85 -3.53 -22.10 9.95
N GLU A 86 -3.26 -21.38 11.04
CA GLU A 86 -2.91 -21.97 12.34
C GLU A 86 -4.04 -22.85 12.93
N THR A 87 -5.29 -22.65 12.50
CA THR A 87 -6.44 -23.42 13.01
C THR A 87 -6.60 -24.81 12.41
N ARG A 88 -5.70 -25.26 11.55
CA ARG A 88 -5.78 -26.57 10.88
C ARG A 88 -5.85 -27.76 11.83
N ASP A 89 -5.30 -27.65 13.02
CA ASP A 89 -5.31 -28.70 14.03
C ASP A 89 -6.62 -28.78 14.85
N GLY A 90 -7.55 -27.85 14.61
CA GLY A 90 -8.85 -27.76 15.28
C GLY A 90 -8.80 -27.35 16.76
N THR A 91 -7.62 -27.28 17.38
CA THR A 91 -7.47 -26.94 18.80
C THR A 91 -7.12 -25.47 19.01
N THR A 92 -6.43 -24.85 18.06
CA THR A 92 -5.96 -23.46 18.13
C THR A 92 -7.13 -22.46 18.21
N PHE A 93 -8.24 -22.75 17.55
CA PHE A 93 -9.45 -21.92 17.53
C PHE A 93 -10.01 -21.59 18.94
N TYR A 94 -9.90 -22.52 19.89
CA TYR A 94 -10.43 -22.38 21.25
C TYR A 94 -9.47 -21.67 22.22
N ARG A 95 -8.28 -21.26 21.76
CA ARG A 95 -7.30 -20.57 22.59
C ARG A 95 -7.60 -19.07 22.65
N ASP A 96 -7.75 -18.52 23.84
CA ASP A 96 -7.97 -17.07 24.03
C ASP A 96 -6.86 -16.24 23.38
N THR A 97 -5.59 -16.66 23.53
CA THR A 97 -4.44 -15.98 22.91
C THR A 97 -4.50 -15.93 21.38
N TRP A 98 -5.12 -16.90 20.72
CA TRP A 98 -5.35 -16.86 19.29
C TRP A 98 -6.47 -15.87 18.93
N ARG A 99 -7.56 -15.87 19.71
CA ARG A 99 -8.68 -14.92 19.55
C ARG A 99 -8.23 -13.48 19.75
N ASP A 100 -7.40 -13.21 20.78
CA ASP A 100 -6.80 -11.90 21.02
C ASP A 100 -5.95 -11.44 19.82
N ARG A 101 -5.19 -12.34 19.18
CA ARG A 101 -4.41 -12.04 18.00
C ARG A 101 -5.29 -11.73 16.79
N VAL A 102 -6.39 -12.44 16.60
CA VAL A 102 -7.36 -12.16 15.53
C VAL A 102 -7.97 -10.79 15.72
N GLU A 103 -8.35 -10.41 16.93
CA GLU A 103 -8.87 -9.08 17.24
C GLU A 103 -7.83 -7.99 16.96
N ALA A 104 -6.58 -8.20 17.38
CA ALA A 104 -5.49 -7.25 17.14
C ALA A 104 -5.17 -7.07 15.65
N VAL A 105 -5.15 -8.15 14.86
CA VAL A 105 -4.97 -8.09 13.40
C VAL A 105 -6.18 -7.42 12.75
N GLY A 106 -7.39 -7.77 13.18
CA GLY A 106 -8.61 -7.15 12.68
C GLY A 106 -8.61 -5.64 12.86
N SER A 107 -8.27 -5.15 14.05
CA SER A 107 -8.21 -3.71 14.33
C SER A 107 -7.20 -2.97 13.44
N ARG A 108 -6.00 -3.53 13.21
CA ARG A 108 -5.00 -2.93 12.32
C ARG A 108 -5.40 -3.00 10.85
N LEU A 109 -6.05 -4.09 10.45
CA LEU A 109 -6.58 -4.22 9.10
C LEU A 109 -7.68 -3.19 8.85
N ASP A 110 -8.64 -3.04 9.77
CA ASP A 110 -9.69 -2.02 9.66
C ASP A 110 -9.09 -0.61 9.52
N GLU A 111 -8.07 -0.28 10.32
CA GLU A 111 -7.36 1.01 10.22
C GLU A 111 -6.72 1.20 8.84
N ALA A 112 -6.02 0.18 8.32
CA ALA A 112 -5.40 0.24 7.01
C ALA A 112 -6.44 0.37 5.88
N LEU A 113 -7.58 -0.31 5.99
CA LEU A 113 -8.67 -0.23 5.01
C LEU A 113 -9.35 1.15 5.03
N GLU A 114 -9.55 1.74 6.21
CA GLU A 114 -10.06 3.11 6.34
C GLU A 114 -9.11 4.11 5.67
N GLU A 115 -7.80 3.96 5.89
CA GLU A 115 -6.79 4.82 5.27
C GLU A 115 -6.77 4.69 3.74
N LEU A 116 -6.92 3.47 3.20
CA LEU A 116 -7.02 3.25 1.76
C LEU A 116 -8.19 4.03 1.15
N GLY A 117 -9.33 4.07 1.85
CA GLY A 117 -10.51 4.84 1.44
C GLY A 117 -10.30 6.36 1.41
N LEU A 118 -9.23 6.88 2.03
CA LEU A 118 -8.89 8.31 2.04
C LEU A 118 -7.89 8.71 0.95
N VAL A 119 -7.29 7.73 0.26
CA VAL A 119 -6.30 7.99 -0.79
C VAL A 119 -7.02 8.45 -2.06
N ILE A 120 -6.53 9.53 -2.66
CA ILE A 120 -7.03 10.05 -3.92
C ILE A 120 -5.91 10.00 -4.95
N VAL A 121 -6.06 9.14 -5.92
CA VAL A 121 -5.12 9.02 -7.05
C VAL A 121 -5.87 9.05 -8.37
N GLY A 122 -5.15 9.29 -9.45
CA GLY A 122 -5.71 9.33 -10.79
C GLY A 122 -4.73 8.82 -11.85
N GLY A 123 -5.16 8.83 -13.09
CA GLY A 123 -4.31 8.47 -14.23
C GLY A 123 -3.80 7.02 -14.14
N ARG A 124 -2.50 6.86 -14.28
CA ARG A 124 -1.84 5.54 -14.32
C ARG A 124 -1.82 4.77 -13.00
N TYR A 125 -2.21 5.42 -11.88
CA TYR A 125 -2.26 4.80 -10.55
C TYR A 125 -3.61 4.15 -10.24
N LEU A 126 -4.64 4.38 -11.08
CA LEU A 126 -5.98 3.84 -10.86
C LEU A 126 -6.01 2.31 -10.83
N GLU A 127 -5.25 1.63 -11.69
CA GLU A 127 -5.19 0.17 -11.69
C GLU A 127 -4.70 -0.38 -10.34
N ALA A 128 -3.66 0.24 -9.78
CA ALA A 128 -3.15 -0.16 -8.46
C ALA A 128 -4.16 0.10 -7.35
N TYR A 129 -4.85 1.23 -7.41
CA TYR A 129 -5.89 1.60 -6.45
C TYR A 129 -7.10 0.66 -6.53
N ASP A 130 -7.57 0.32 -7.74
CA ASP A 130 -8.70 -0.59 -7.96
C ASP A 130 -8.39 -1.99 -7.46
N LEU A 131 -7.19 -2.50 -7.73
CA LEU A 131 -6.72 -3.79 -7.21
C LEU A 131 -6.63 -3.79 -5.69
N ALA A 132 -6.12 -2.70 -5.09
CA ALA A 132 -6.07 -2.55 -3.64
C ALA A 132 -7.48 -2.48 -3.04
N GLY A 133 -8.41 -1.77 -3.68
CA GLY A 133 -9.82 -1.70 -3.27
C GLY A 133 -10.52 -3.06 -3.31
N HIS A 134 -10.26 -3.87 -4.34
CA HIS A 134 -10.80 -5.23 -4.41
C HIS A 134 -10.18 -6.14 -3.32
N GLY A 135 -8.87 -6.06 -3.11
CA GLY A 135 -8.20 -6.75 -2.01
C GLY A 135 -8.76 -6.34 -0.63
N ALA A 136 -9.05 -5.05 -0.45
CA ALA A 136 -9.64 -4.50 0.76
C ALA A 136 -11.04 -5.10 1.04
N TYR A 137 -11.88 -5.17 0.02
CA TYR A 137 -13.19 -5.80 0.10
C TYR A 137 -13.09 -7.27 0.55
N LEU A 138 -12.22 -8.04 -0.10
CA LEU A 138 -12.02 -9.46 0.22
C LEU A 138 -11.43 -9.67 1.63
N ALA A 139 -10.52 -8.80 2.06
CA ALA A 139 -9.93 -8.87 3.40
C ALA A 139 -10.97 -8.56 4.50
N GLY A 140 -11.81 -7.54 4.27
CA GLY A 140 -12.93 -7.21 5.15
C GLY A 140 -13.94 -8.36 5.27
N ASP A 141 -14.34 -8.95 4.15
CA ASP A 141 -15.24 -10.11 4.14
C ASP A 141 -14.61 -11.32 4.84
N ALA A 142 -13.32 -11.59 4.64
CA ALA A 142 -12.59 -12.66 5.32
C ALA A 142 -12.62 -12.49 6.84
N LEU A 143 -12.41 -11.25 7.31
CA LEU A 143 -12.44 -10.91 8.74
C LEU A 143 -13.86 -11.06 9.31
N LEU A 144 -14.88 -10.58 8.61
CA LEU A 144 -16.28 -10.71 9.03
C LEU A 144 -16.71 -12.18 9.16
N VAL A 145 -16.39 -13.01 8.18
CA VAL A 145 -16.69 -14.46 8.22
C VAL A 145 -15.97 -15.11 9.39
N LEU A 146 -14.71 -14.73 9.65
CA LEU A 146 -13.94 -15.27 10.77
C LEU A 146 -14.53 -14.85 12.13
N GLN A 147 -14.88 -13.58 12.29
CA GLN A 147 -15.52 -13.05 13.51
C GLN A 147 -16.88 -13.73 13.76
N GLY A 148 -17.66 -13.95 12.70
CA GLY A 148 -18.92 -14.69 12.77
C GLY A 148 -18.71 -16.13 13.26
N ALA A 149 -17.70 -16.83 12.72
CA ALA A 149 -17.34 -18.18 13.14
C ALA A 149 -16.91 -18.23 14.63
N ILE A 150 -16.16 -17.23 15.08
CA ILE A 150 -15.75 -17.09 16.49
C ILE A 150 -16.98 -16.85 17.40
N ALA A 151 -17.88 -15.96 17.00
CA ALA A 151 -19.07 -15.62 17.77
C ALA A 151 -20.05 -16.80 17.90
N GLU A 152 -20.14 -17.64 16.86
CA GLU A 152 -20.99 -18.83 16.83
C GLU A 152 -20.31 -20.09 17.40
N ASP A 153 -19.06 -19.97 17.82
CA ASP A 153 -18.21 -21.08 18.30
C ASP A 153 -18.12 -22.24 17.28
N ARG A 154 -18.06 -21.89 15.96
CA ARG A 154 -18.02 -22.83 14.83
C ARG A 154 -16.71 -22.73 14.06
N PRO A 155 -15.81 -23.70 14.14
CA PRO A 155 -14.52 -23.67 13.47
C PRO A 155 -14.65 -23.99 11.96
N ILE A 156 -15.40 -23.17 11.20
CA ILE A 156 -15.58 -23.31 9.75
C ILE A 156 -14.84 -22.15 9.06
N PHE A 157 -13.67 -22.44 8.48
CA PHE A 157 -12.77 -21.41 7.95
C PHE A 157 -12.54 -21.47 6.44
N SER A 158 -13.20 -22.38 5.70
CA SER A 158 -12.94 -22.57 4.27
C SER A 158 -13.19 -21.28 3.46
N GLU A 159 -14.25 -20.57 3.76
CA GLU A 159 -14.62 -19.31 3.09
C GLU A 159 -13.65 -18.18 3.47
N SER A 160 -13.47 -17.92 4.75
CA SER A 160 -12.53 -16.90 5.24
C SER A 160 -11.10 -17.16 4.73
N LYS A 161 -10.68 -18.43 4.65
CA LYS A 161 -9.38 -18.82 4.10
C LYS A 161 -9.25 -18.49 2.61
N ASN A 162 -10.27 -18.73 1.81
CA ASN A 162 -10.23 -18.43 0.38
C ASN A 162 -10.21 -16.92 0.17
N LEU A 163 -11.09 -16.18 0.84
CA LEU A 163 -11.15 -14.73 0.78
C LEU A 163 -9.83 -14.07 1.19
N SER A 164 -9.23 -14.50 2.30
CA SER A 164 -7.94 -13.94 2.76
C SER A 164 -6.79 -14.21 1.79
N ARG A 165 -6.77 -15.37 1.13
CA ARG A 165 -5.75 -15.69 0.12
C ARG A 165 -5.93 -14.86 -1.15
N GLU A 166 -7.17 -14.62 -1.57
CA GLU A 166 -7.46 -13.79 -2.73
C GLU A 166 -7.12 -12.32 -2.42
N ALA A 167 -7.46 -11.83 -1.22
CA ALA A 167 -7.08 -10.49 -0.77
C ALA A 167 -5.57 -10.26 -0.85
N VAL A 168 -4.76 -11.17 -0.30
CA VAL A 168 -3.29 -11.10 -0.37
C VAL A 168 -2.81 -11.02 -1.82
N ARG A 169 -3.35 -11.87 -2.72
CA ARG A 169 -2.96 -11.83 -4.14
C ARG A 169 -3.28 -10.51 -4.81
N ASP A 170 -4.41 -9.89 -4.48
CA ASP A 170 -4.80 -8.64 -5.10
C ASP A 170 -3.99 -7.46 -4.55
N PHE A 171 -3.62 -7.46 -3.27
CA PHE A 171 -2.65 -6.50 -2.74
C PHE A 171 -1.24 -6.68 -3.36
N GLU A 172 -0.78 -7.91 -3.59
CA GLU A 172 0.48 -8.17 -4.30
C GLU A 172 0.45 -7.64 -5.75
N LYS A 173 -0.68 -7.82 -6.45
CA LYS A 173 -0.89 -7.25 -7.78
C LYS A 173 -0.93 -5.72 -7.73
N ALA A 174 -1.64 -5.14 -6.76
CA ALA A 174 -1.70 -3.70 -6.54
C ALA A 174 -0.31 -3.11 -6.33
N GLN A 175 0.52 -3.73 -5.49
CA GLN A 175 1.90 -3.33 -5.27
C GLN A 175 2.75 -3.40 -6.56
N THR A 176 2.53 -4.43 -7.37
CA THR A 176 3.21 -4.60 -8.66
C THR A 176 2.79 -3.54 -9.66
N ALA A 177 1.49 -3.25 -9.79
CA ALA A 177 0.92 -2.23 -10.67
C ALA A 177 1.41 -0.83 -10.25
N LEU A 178 1.38 -0.52 -8.96
CA LEU A 178 1.90 0.71 -8.40
C LEU A 178 3.38 0.91 -8.73
N GLY A 179 4.20 -0.10 -8.49
CA GLY A 179 5.62 -0.06 -8.84
C GLY A 179 5.88 0.14 -10.34
N THR A 180 5.00 -0.35 -11.20
CA THR A 180 5.06 -0.14 -12.64
C THR A 180 4.69 1.29 -13.02
N ALA A 181 3.61 1.83 -12.45
CA ALA A 181 3.18 3.22 -12.65
C ALA A 181 4.24 4.21 -12.17
N MET A 182 4.81 4.00 -10.98
CA MET A 182 5.89 4.84 -10.44
C MET A 182 7.15 4.83 -11.33
N ARG A 183 7.51 3.68 -11.89
CA ARG A 183 8.64 3.58 -12.84
C ARG A 183 8.35 4.34 -14.14
N ALA A 184 7.12 4.29 -14.63
CA ALA A 184 6.72 5.03 -15.83
C ALA A 184 6.78 6.55 -15.58
N ASP A 185 6.28 7.03 -14.43
CA ASP A 185 6.41 8.45 -14.05
C ASP A 185 7.87 8.87 -13.92
N ALA A 186 8.69 8.06 -13.26
CA ALA A 186 10.11 8.34 -13.12
C ALA A 186 10.86 8.37 -14.47
N ALA A 187 10.38 7.62 -15.47
CA ALA A 187 10.95 7.66 -16.83
C ALA A 187 10.61 8.94 -17.58
N GLU A 188 9.42 9.49 -17.33
CA GLU A 188 8.95 10.72 -17.98
C GLU A 188 9.45 11.99 -17.29
N GLN A 189 9.65 11.94 -15.98
CA GLN A 189 10.09 13.09 -15.18
C GLN A 189 11.60 13.08 -15.01
N GLU A 190 12.22 14.23 -15.28
CA GLU A 190 13.61 14.44 -14.89
C GLU A 190 13.70 14.43 -13.34
N ALA A 191 14.64 13.67 -12.79
CA ALA A 191 14.79 13.60 -11.35
C ALA A 191 15.11 15.02 -10.79
N PRO A 192 14.31 15.55 -9.85
CA PRO A 192 14.45 16.91 -9.37
C PRO A 192 15.86 17.14 -8.82
N ALA A 193 16.38 18.35 -9.00
CA ALA A 193 17.64 18.74 -8.41
C ALA A 193 17.58 18.61 -6.88
N ILE A 194 18.68 18.21 -6.26
CA ILE A 194 18.74 18.14 -4.79
C ILE A 194 18.72 19.57 -4.24
N ASN A 195 17.70 19.89 -3.44
CA ASN A 195 17.60 21.19 -2.78
C ASN A 195 18.70 21.32 -1.71
N PRO A 196 19.61 22.31 -1.79
CA PRO A 196 20.74 22.41 -0.85
C PRO A 196 20.32 22.62 0.61
N ILE A 197 19.17 23.28 0.85
CA ILE A 197 18.66 23.55 2.21
C ILE A 197 18.17 22.26 2.84
N GLU A 198 17.32 21.52 2.12
CA GLU A 198 16.82 20.22 2.57
C GLU A 198 17.95 19.20 2.73
N ALA A 199 18.88 19.19 1.80
CA ALA A 199 20.06 18.31 1.88
C ALA A 199 20.88 18.55 3.14
N ASN A 200 21.10 19.83 3.52
CA ASN A 200 21.80 20.14 4.76
C ASN A 200 21.04 19.66 6.01
N GLN A 201 19.73 19.77 6.03
CA GLN A 201 18.90 19.26 7.13
C GLN A 201 18.96 17.75 7.23
N VAL A 202 18.79 17.04 6.11
CA VAL A 202 18.87 15.57 6.02
C VAL A 202 20.24 15.06 6.46
N MET A 203 21.34 15.66 5.94
CA MET A 203 22.71 15.29 6.31
C MET A 203 22.96 15.50 7.81
N SER A 204 22.54 16.65 8.35
CA SER A 204 22.71 16.96 9.77
C SER A 204 21.92 15.99 10.66
N ALA A 205 20.68 15.66 10.28
CA ALA A 205 19.86 14.68 11.00
C ALA A 205 20.45 13.27 10.94
N PHE A 206 20.91 12.83 9.75
CA PHE A 206 21.53 11.52 9.57
C PHE A 206 22.82 11.38 10.35
N CYS A 207 23.78 12.33 10.18
CA CYS A 207 25.07 12.29 10.85
C CYS A 207 24.94 12.50 12.37
N GLY A 208 23.97 13.31 12.83
CA GLY A 208 23.69 13.53 14.24
C GLY A 208 23.13 12.31 14.98
N LYS A 209 22.55 11.34 14.27
CA LYS A 209 22.16 10.04 14.86
C LYS A 209 23.37 9.16 15.21
N GLN A 210 24.50 9.37 14.53
CA GLN A 210 25.70 8.50 14.64
C GLN A 210 26.85 9.14 15.42
N TYR A 211 26.94 10.48 15.37
CA TYR A 211 28.07 11.23 15.92
C TYR A 211 27.58 12.47 16.67
N SER A 212 28.27 12.86 17.71
CA SER A 212 27.99 14.13 18.40
C SER A 212 28.32 15.31 17.48
N VAL A 213 27.41 16.28 17.39
CA VAL A 213 27.60 17.51 16.62
C VAL A 213 28.89 18.22 17.05
N GLY A 214 29.71 18.62 16.08
CA GLY A 214 31.04 19.24 16.30
C GLY A 214 32.16 18.26 16.58
N SER A 215 31.93 16.94 16.52
CA SER A 215 33.02 15.96 16.54
C SER A 215 33.64 15.77 15.15
N SER A 216 34.89 15.32 15.09
CA SER A 216 35.55 14.99 13.82
C SER A 216 34.79 13.90 13.04
N GLY A 217 34.08 12.99 13.71
CA GLY A 217 33.23 11.99 13.09
C GLY A 217 32.00 12.61 12.41
N PHE A 218 31.38 13.58 13.07
CA PHE A 218 30.25 14.34 12.49
C PHE A 218 30.69 15.10 11.23
N ASP A 219 31.81 15.83 11.32
CA ASP A 219 32.34 16.62 10.20
C ASP A 219 32.72 15.71 9.01
N SER A 220 33.33 14.56 9.28
CA SER A 220 33.68 13.57 8.25
C SER A 220 32.45 12.96 7.61
N CYS A 221 31.40 12.70 8.38
CA CYS A 221 30.11 12.21 7.87
C CYS A 221 29.46 13.25 6.93
N ILE A 222 29.37 14.51 7.37
CA ILE A 222 28.83 15.63 6.55
C ILE A 222 29.63 15.79 5.25
N ALA A 223 30.95 15.74 5.33
CA ALA A 223 31.80 15.85 4.15
C ALA A 223 31.56 14.68 3.16
N GLY A 224 31.39 13.46 3.65
CA GLY A 224 31.08 12.30 2.83
C GLY A 224 29.69 12.42 2.15
N GLN A 225 28.67 12.91 2.86
CA GLN A 225 27.35 13.14 2.31
C GLN A 225 27.38 14.22 1.21
N ARG A 226 28.11 15.33 1.41
CA ARG A 226 28.27 16.40 0.41
C ARG A 226 28.98 15.90 -0.85
N ALA A 227 30.08 15.17 -0.68
CA ALA A 227 30.79 14.60 -1.82
C ALA A 227 29.91 13.64 -2.65
N ALA A 228 29.02 12.90 -2.00
CA ALA A 228 28.05 12.06 -2.69
C ALA A 228 27.01 12.88 -3.49
N ILE A 229 26.52 13.99 -2.93
CA ILE A 229 25.61 14.90 -3.62
C ILE A 229 26.28 15.48 -4.88
N ASP A 230 27.52 15.97 -4.74
CA ASP A 230 28.29 16.54 -5.85
C ASP A 230 28.54 15.49 -6.95
N ALA A 231 28.88 14.25 -6.56
CA ALA A 231 29.06 13.16 -7.49
C ALA A 231 27.77 12.79 -8.24
N MET A 232 26.62 12.83 -7.56
CA MET A 232 25.31 12.59 -8.19
C MET A 232 24.91 13.74 -9.11
N ALA A 233 25.16 14.99 -8.72
CA ALA A 233 24.87 16.18 -9.53
C ALA A 233 25.67 16.20 -10.84
N GLY A 234 26.89 15.69 -10.84
CA GLY A 234 27.74 15.57 -12.04
C GLY A 234 27.38 14.44 -13.00
N ARG A 235 26.37 13.58 -12.65
CA ARG A 235 25.95 12.50 -13.54
C ARG A 235 24.77 12.92 -14.41
N PHE A 236 24.85 12.57 -15.68
CA PHE A 236 23.80 12.77 -16.68
C PHE A 236 23.77 11.58 -17.65
N PRO A 237 22.62 11.30 -18.31
CA PRO A 237 22.44 10.08 -19.10
C PRO A 237 23.53 9.79 -20.14
N PRO A 238 23.93 10.75 -21.02
CA PRO A 238 25.01 10.49 -21.99
C PRO A 238 26.34 10.16 -21.35
N GLY A 239 26.67 10.80 -20.22
CA GLY A 239 27.94 10.59 -19.51
C GLY A 239 28.06 9.20 -18.87
N VAL A 240 26.95 8.55 -18.55
CA VAL A 240 26.93 7.19 -18.00
C VAL A 240 26.56 6.13 -19.02
N GLY A 241 26.26 6.50 -20.27
CA GLY A 241 25.94 5.58 -21.37
C GLY A 241 24.60 4.89 -21.20
N LEU A 242 23.61 5.59 -20.67
CA LEU A 242 22.23 5.12 -20.52
C LEU A 242 21.27 6.08 -21.25
N ASP A 243 20.10 5.57 -21.64
CA ASP A 243 18.98 6.41 -22.06
C ASP A 243 18.43 7.20 -20.84
N ALA A 244 17.75 8.33 -21.11
CA ALA A 244 17.23 9.22 -20.09
C ALA A 244 16.20 8.52 -19.20
N ALA A 245 15.32 7.69 -19.76
CA ALA A 245 14.29 6.97 -19.02
C ALA A 245 14.91 5.99 -18.01
N SER A 246 15.85 5.16 -18.45
CA SER A 246 16.57 4.22 -17.56
C SER A 246 17.34 4.96 -16.47
N PHE A 247 17.98 6.08 -16.82
CA PHE A 247 18.70 6.92 -15.86
C PHE A 247 17.77 7.49 -14.78
N ASN A 248 16.65 8.08 -15.19
CA ASN A 248 15.67 8.69 -14.30
C ASN A 248 15.05 7.64 -13.35
N VAL A 249 14.66 6.48 -13.88
CA VAL A 249 14.12 5.36 -13.07
C VAL A 249 15.13 4.92 -12.00
N ILE A 250 16.40 4.74 -12.37
CA ILE A 250 17.45 4.36 -11.41
C ILE A 250 17.60 5.42 -10.33
N ARG A 251 17.67 6.68 -10.72
CA ARG A 251 17.84 7.82 -9.82
C ARG A 251 16.68 7.97 -8.85
N HIS A 252 15.43 7.91 -9.33
CA HIS A 252 14.25 7.93 -8.49
C HIS A 252 14.23 6.78 -7.49
N ASN A 253 14.47 5.56 -7.94
CA ASN A 253 14.46 4.39 -7.08
C ASN A 253 15.54 4.47 -5.98
N CYS A 254 16.75 4.95 -6.31
CA CYS A 254 17.81 5.06 -5.32
C CYS A 254 17.57 6.17 -4.29
N ARG A 255 17.00 7.31 -4.73
CA ARG A 255 16.60 8.39 -3.81
C ARG A 255 15.51 7.93 -2.84
N PHE A 256 14.58 7.17 -3.36
CA PHE A 256 13.49 6.61 -2.59
C PHE A 256 14.00 5.60 -1.53
N GLU A 257 14.84 4.65 -1.94
CA GLU A 257 15.36 3.60 -1.08
C GLU A 257 16.28 4.15 0.04
N TRP A 258 16.95 5.26 -0.23
CA TRP A 258 17.98 5.85 0.65
C TRP A 258 17.70 7.35 0.91
N SER A 259 16.46 7.73 1.21
CA SER A 259 16.01 9.12 1.31
C SER A 259 16.79 9.99 2.30
N ASP A 260 17.39 9.39 3.33
CA ASP A 260 18.16 10.07 4.38
C ASP A 260 19.68 9.91 4.27
N ASN A 261 20.17 9.15 3.26
CA ASN A 261 21.60 8.81 3.17
C ASN A 261 22.16 8.96 1.73
N TYR A 262 22.73 10.11 1.42
CA TYR A 262 23.25 10.42 0.07
C TYR A 262 24.43 9.53 -0.35
N VAL A 263 25.27 9.06 0.59
CA VAL A 263 26.34 8.11 0.28
C VAL A 263 25.79 6.79 -0.24
N ASN A 264 24.72 6.30 0.37
CA ASN A 264 24.05 5.08 -0.09
C ASN A 264 23.26 5.31 -1.38
N GLN A 265 22.63 6.50 -1.57
CA GLN A 265 22.03 6.88 -2.86
C GLN A 265 23.07 6.82 -3.98
N ASP A 266 24.21 7.48 -3.80
CA ASP A 266 25.29 7.50 -4.77
C ASP A 266 25.79 6.09 -5.13
N ARG A 267 25.98 5.25 -4.10
CA ARG A 267 26.38 3.84 -4.30
C ARG A 267 25.32 3.06 -5.06
N CYS A 268 24.05 3.21 -4.71
CA CYS A 268 22.92 2.59 -5.38
C CYS A 268 22.87 2.99 -6.86
N GLU A 269 22.94 4.29 -7.17
CA GLU A 269 22.95 4.79 -8.55
C GLU A 269 24.09 4.16 -9.35
N ARG A 270 25.33 4.21 -8.84
CA ARG A 270 26.50 3.64 -9.53
C ARG A 270 26.34 2.15 -9.82
N ASN A 271 25.90 1.37 -8.83
CA ASN A 271 25.76 -0.07 -8.96
C ASN A 271 24.66 -0.44 -9.97
N ARG A 272 23.50 0.22 -9.89
CA ARG A 272 22.37 -0.05 -10.79
C ARG A 272 22.65 0.40 -12.22
N MET A 273 23.29 1.56 -12.40
CA MET A 273 23.71 2.05 -13.73
C MET A 273 24.73 1.10 -14.37
N ALA A 274 25.74 0.64 -13.61
CA ALA A 274 26.70 -0.34 -14.09
C ALA A 274 26.05 -1.68 -14.47
N ALA A 275 25.15 -2.17 -13.63
CA ALA A 275 24.40 -3.42 -13.90
C ALA A 275 23.50 -3.29 -15.14
N LYS A 276 22.84 -2.14 -15.34
CA LYS A 276 22.02 -1.89 -16.51
C LYS A 276 22.85 -1.84 -17.79
N LYS A 277 23.99 -1.14 -17.73
CA LYS A 277 24.93 -1.05 -18.87
C LYS A 277 25.51 -2.40 -19.26
N ALA A 278 25.82 -3.27 -18.31
CA ALA A 278 26.35 -4.61 -18.57
C ALA A 278 25.33 -5.55 -19.25
N ARG A 279 24.06 -5.18 -19.29
CA ARG A 279 22.98 -5.95 -19.93
C ARG A 279 22.57 -5.42 -21.32
N GLN A 280 23.11 -4.27 -21.74
CA GLN A 280 22.97 -3.71 -23.07
C GLN A 280 24.03 -4.26 -24.02
#